data_bf9c2fd92caad2ed4a95262cd3d02fbd
#
_entry.id   bf9c2fd92caad2ed4a95262cd3d02fbd
#
_cell.length_a   1.000
_cell.length_b   1.000
_cell.length_c   1.000
_cell.angle_alpha   90.00
_cell.angle_beta   90.00
_cell.angle_gamma   90.00
#
_symmetry.space_group_name_H-M   'P 1'
#
loop_
_entity.id
_entity.type
_entity.pdbx_description
1 polymer ?
#
loop_
_entity_poly.entity_id
_entity_poly.type
_entity_poly.pdbx_seq_one_letter_code
_entity_poly.pdbx_strand_id
1 'polypeptide(L)'
;LTLGLVFEKNIDENFDIIKEFDQLTKMELPILVGLSRKRFLKAIIPTESLLQVESLDAITATANFLLRTKGASIFRVHNVKMNKNSLLFLADTLMKKNTNIVILNIF
;
A
#
# COMPACT_ATOMS: atom_id res chain seq x y z
N LEU A 1 -7.35 -12.35 -5.25
CA LEU A 1 -7.55 -11.13 -6.03
C LEU A 1 -6.36 -10.20 -5.87
N THR A 2 -5.77 -9.78 -6.99
CA THR A 2 -4.59 -8.91 -6.97
C THR A 2 -4.99 -7.47 -7.26
N LEU A 3 -4.99 -6.63 -6.26
CA LEU A 3 -5.35 -5.23 -6.41
C LEU A 3 -4.33 -4.45 -7.27
N GLY A 4 -3.08 -4.92 -7.33
CA GLY A 4 -2.06 -4.31 -8.18
C GLY A 4 -2.44 -4.19 -9.64
N LEU A 5 -3.22 -5.13 -10.17
CA LEU A 5 -3.72 -5.06 -11.54
C LEU A 5 -4.71 -3.90 -11.74
N VAL A 6 -5.45 -3.56 -10.71
CA VAL A 6 -6.41 -2.44 -10.75
C VAL A 6 -5.65 -1.12 -10.72
N PHE A 7 -4.56 -1.04 -9.96
CA PHE A 7 -3.74 0.17 -9.84
C PHE A 7 -2.95 0.51 -11.11
N GLU A 8 -3.07 -0.27 -12.17
CA GLU A 8 -2.42 0.03 -13.45
C GLU A 8 -3.31 0.83 -14.40
N LYS A 9 -4.51 1.19 -13.97
CA LYS A 9 -5.43 2.03 -14.75
C LYS A 9 -4.96 3.49 -14.74
N ASN A 10 -5.85 4.46 -14.86
CA ASN A 10 -5.43 5.85 -14.79
C ASN A 10 -5.19 6.30 -13.35
N ILE A 11 -4.55 7.47 -13.20
CA ILE A 11 -4.13 7.99 -11.90
C ILE A 11 -5.33 8.24 -10.98
N ASP A 12 -6.36 8.89 -11.47
CA ASP A 12 -7.52 9.24 -10.66
C ASP A 12 -8.28 8.00 -10.18
N GLU A 13 -8.43 7.01 -11.04
CA GLU A 13 -9.07 5.75 -10.67
C GLU A 13 -8.31 5.03 -9.56
N ASN A 14 -6.98 5.09 -9.60
CA ASN A 14 -6.16 4.47 -8.56
C ASN A 14 -6.36 5.13 -7.19
N PHE A 15 -6.43 6.46 -7.14
CA PHE A 15 -6.71 7.16 -5.90
C PHE A 15 -8.13 6.90 -5.40
N ASP A 16 -9.09 6.78 -6.30
CA ASP A 16 -10.46 6.43 -5.93
C ASP A 16 -10.55 5.03 -5.32
N ILE A 17 -9.79 4.08 -5.83
CA ILE A 17 -9.72 2.72 -5.27
C ILE A 17 -9.19 2.78 -3.83
N ILE A 18 -8.17 3.59 -3.58
CA ILE A 18 -7.63 3.74 -2.22
C ILE A 18 -8.68 4.33 -1.29
N LYS A 19 -9.37 5.39 -1.73
CA LYS A 19 -10.41 6.04 -0.91
C LYS A 19 -11.51 5.07 -0.52
N GLU A 20 -11.90 4.18 -1.42
CA GLU A 20 -13.03 3.27 -1.25
C GLU A 20 -12.62 1.83 -0.97
N PHE A 21 -11.37 1.63 -0.53
CA PHE A 21 -10.84 0.29 -0.33
C PHE A 21 -11.66 -0.52 0.68
N ASP A 22 -12.23 0.12 1.68
CA ASP A 22 -13.08 -0.54 2.66
C ASP A 22 -14.31 -1.21 2.04
N GLN A 23 -14.78 -0.71 0.90
CA GLN A 23 -15.85 -1.37 0.15
C GLN A 23 -15.40 -2.71 -0.41
N LEU A 24 -14.14 -2.79 -0.84
CA LEU A 24 -13.58 -4.04 -1.36
C LEU A 24 -13.42 -5.09 -0.26
N THR A 25 -13.09 -4.68 0.94
CA THR A 25 -12.90 -5.62 2.06
C THR A 25 -14.21 -6.26 2.49
N LYS A 26 -15.34 -5.64 2.19
CA LYS A 26 -16.66 -6.21 2.48
C LYS A 26 -16.97 -7.44 1.64
N MET A 27 -16.24 -7.67 0.57
CA MET A 27 -16.41 -8.85 -0.28
C MET A 27 -15.89 -10.13 0.37
N GLU A 28 -15.17 -10.02 1.49
CA GLU A 28 -14.61 -11.15 2.24
C GLU A 28 -13.68 -12.05 1.41
N LEU A 29 -13.09 -11.50 0.35
CA LEU A 29 -12.12 -12.21 -0.47
C LEU A 29 -10.72 -11.73 -0.09
N PRO A 30 -9.70 -12.62 -0.13
CA PRO A 30 -8.33 -12.18 0.09
C PRO A 30 -7.90 -11.22 -1.01
N ILE A 31 -7.38 -10.06 -0.62
CA ILE A 31 -6.95 -9.03 -1.56
C ILE A 31 -5.46 -8.80 -1.37
N LEU A 32 -4.69 -8.98 -2.44
CA LEU A 32 -3.27 -8.67 -2.46
C LEU A 32 -3.08 -7.23 -2.95
N VAL A 33 -2.49 -6.39 -2.10
CA VAL A 33 -2.18 -5.01 -2.47
C VAL A 33 -0.78 -4.97 -3.10
N GLY A 34 -0.71 -4.56 -4.37
CA GLY A 34 0.54 -4.50 -5.11
C GLY A 34 0.76 -3.14 -5.75
N LEU A 35 0.87 -2.08 -4.95
CA LEU A 35 1.05 -0.73 -5.46
C LEU A 35 2.49 -0.21 -5.34
N SER A 36 3.43 -1.05 -4.87
CA SER A 36 4.81 -0.64 -4.62
C SER A 36 5.47 -0.06 -5.87
N ARG A 37 5.94 1.18 -5.77
CA ARG A 37 6.61 1.93 -6.83
C ARG A 37 5.76 2.11 -8.09
N LYS A 38 4.45 1.99 -8.02
CA LYS A 38 3.57 2.17 -9.19
C LYS A 38 3.57 3.63 -9.67
N ARG A 39 3.33 3.81 -10.95
CA ARG A 39 3.44 5.14 -11.59
C ARG A 39 2.52 6.20 -10.99
N PHE A 40 1.33 5.83 -10.54
CA PHE A 40 0.43 6.82 -9.99
C PHE A 40 0.97 7.47 -8.71
N LEU A 41 1.82 6.77 -7.96
CA LEU A 41 2.49 7.33 -6.79
C LEU A 41 3.50 8.40 -7.17
N LYS A 42 4.09 8.28 -8.36
CA LYS A 42 5.04 9.28 -8.84
C LYS A 42 4.37 10.62 -9.14
N ALA A 43 3.08 10.61 -9.43
CA ALA A 43 2.36 11.81 -9.80
C ALA A 43 2.28 12.85 -8.67
N ILE A 44 2.43 12.43 -7.42
CA ILE A 44 2.36 13.33 -6.26
C ILE A 44 3.73 13.66 -5.69
N ILE A 45 4.79 13.07 -6.22
CA ILE A 45 6.15 13.30 -5.74
C ILE A 45 6.79 14.42 -6.55
N PRO A 46 7.45 15.41 -5.90
CA PRO A 46 8.18 16.46 -6.63
C PRO A 46 9.18 15.87 -7.63
N THR A 47 9.35 16.52 -8.78
CA THR A 47 10.16 16.01 -9.87
C THR A 47 11.59 15.66 -9.44
N GLU A 48 12.21 16.48 -8.61
CA GLU A 48 13.55 16.25 -8.11
C GLU A 48 13.68 15.01 -7.23
N SER A 49 12.57 14.55 -6.64
CA SER A 49 12.53 13.36 -5.80
C SER A 49 12.24 12.08 -6.58
N LEU A 50 11.83 12.20 -7.86
CA LEU A 50 11.47 11.02 -8.66
C LEU A 50 12.65 10.10 -8.96
N LEU A 51 13.87 10.63 -8.89
CA LEU A 51 15.09 9.85 -9.12
C LEU A 51 15.50 9.05 -7.89
N GLN A 52 14.83 9.23 -6.77
CA GLN A 52 15.16 8.58 -5.52
C GLN A 52 14.18 7.45 -5.22
N VAL A 53 14.68 6.22 -5.32
CA VAL A 53 13.87 5.03 -5.00
C VAL A 53 13.31 5.11 -3.57
N GLU A 54 14.07 5.70 -2.66
CA GLU A 54 13.65 5.86 -1.27
C GLU A 54 12.36 6.68 -1.14
N SER A 55 12.19 7.71 -1.96
CA SER A 55 10.97 8.51 -1.95
C SER A 55 9.75 7.69 -2.39
N LEU A 56 9.93 6.84 -3.40
CA LEU A 56 8.87 5.94 -3.84
C LEU A 56 8.54 4.90 -2.77
N ASP A 57 9.54 4.39 -2.09
CA ASP A 57 9.34 3.42 -1.02
C ASP A 57 8.64 4.06 0.19
N ALA A 58 8.98 5.30 0.51
CA ALA A 58 8.33 6.03 1.61
C ALA A 58 6.84 6.27 1.31
N ILE A 59 6.51 6.71 0.08
CA ILE A 59 5.11 6.95 -0.26
C ILE A 59 4.34 5.63 -0.38
N THR A 60 5.00 4.57 -0.83
CA THR A 60 4.41 3.22 -0.84
C THR A 60 4.05 2.78 0.58
N ALA A 61 4.96 2.95 1.53
CA ALA A 61 4.70 2.59 2.93
C ALA A 61 3.56 3.42 3.51
N THR A 62 3.48 4.70 3.18
CA THR A 62 2.40 5.58 3.61
C THR A 62 1.05 5.11 3.05
N ALA A 63 1.01 4.77 1.77
CA ALA A 63 -0.21 4.27 1.14
C ALA A 63 -0.64 2.93 1.76
N ASN A 64 0.30 2.03 2.00
CA ASN A 64 0.00 0.74 2.64
C ASN A 64 -0.49 0.91 4.08
N PHE A 65 0.07 1.86 4.82
CA PHE A 65 -0.41 2.22 6.13
C PHE A 65 -1.89 2.61 6.09
N LEU A 66 -2.24 3.50 5.16
CA LEU A 66 -3.62 3.92 4.98
C LEU A 66 -4.53 2.74 4.59
N LEU A 67 -4.07 1.90 3.66
CA LEU A 67 -4.85 0.73 3.22
C LEU A 67 -5.03 -0.28 4.35
N ARG A 68 -4.04 -0.43 5.23
CA ARG A 68 -4.18 -1.29 6.40
C ARG A 68 -5.30 -0.79 7.32
N THR A 69 -5.43 0.52 7.51
CA THR A 69 -6.53 1.07 8.31
C THR A 69 -7.89 0.78 7.68
N LYS A 70 -7.91 0.54 6.39
CA LYS A 70 -9.15 0.24 5.64
C LYS A 70 -9.39 -1.26 5.46
N GLY A 71 -8.56 -2.11 6.07
CA GLY A 71 -8.78 -3.55 6.07
C GLY A 71 -7.82 -4.40 5.26
N ALA A 72 -6.85 -3.81 4.57
CA ALA A 72 -5.87 -4.59 3.82
C ALA A 72 -4.98 -5.39 4.77
N SER A 73 -4.63 -6.62 4.37
CA SER A 73 -3.79 -7.49 5.20
C SER A 73 -2.67 -8.18 4.44
N ILE A 74 -2.66 -8.10 3.11
CA ILE A 74 -1.63 -8.73 2.28
C ILE A 74 -1.01 -7.67 1.38
N PHE A 75 0.31 -7.49 1.50
CA PHE A 75 1.04 -6.44 0.78
C PHE A 75 2.23 -7.05 0.05
N ARG A 76 2.39 -6.71 -1.22
CA ARG A 76 3.57 -7.09 -1.99
C ARG A 76 4.39 -5.83 -2.27
N VAL A 77 5.63 -5.79 -1.77
CA VAL A 77 6.45 -4.57 -1.76
C VAL A 77 7.91 -4.86 -2.12
N HIS A 78 8.61 -3.81 -2.58
CA HIS A 78 10.05 -3.90 -2.79
C HIS A 78 10.82 -3.73 -1.47
N ASN A 79 10.44 -2.79 -0.64
CA ASN A 79 11.11 -2.51 0.62
C ASN A 79 10.33 -3.11 1.80
N VAL A 80 10.61 -4.37 2.09
CA VAL A 80 9.91 -5.11 3.15
C VAL A 80 10.13 -4.46 4.52
N LYS A 81 11.37 -4.08 4.82
CA LYS A 81 11.70 -3.52 6.13
C LYS A 81 10.93 -2.23 6.41
N MET A 82 10.90 -1.32 5.46
CA MET A 82 10.20 -0.04 5.63
C MET A 82 8.71 -0.24 5.83
N ASN A 83 8.09 -1.12 5.04
CA ASN A 83 6.67 -1.41 5.17
C ASN A 83 6.35 -2.14 6.48
N LYS A 84 7.21 -3.09 6.86
CA LYS A 84 7.04 -3.80 8.12
C LYS A 84 7.08 -2.84 9.31
N ASN A 85 8.06 -1.94 9.34
CA ASN A 85 8.19 -0.97 10.42
C ASN A 85 6.97 -0.04 10.50
N SER A 86 6.49 0.44 9.36
CA SER A 86 5.30 1.29 9.29
C SER A 86 4.06 0.56 9.81
N LEU A 87 3.85 -0.67 9.40
CA LEU A 87 2.68 -1.45 9.79
C LEU A 87 2.73 -1.90 11.25
N LEU A 88 3.94 -2.15 11.78
CA LEU A 88 4.10 -2.44 13.21
C LEU A 88 3.75 -1.23 14.08
N PHE A 89 4.16 -0.05 13.65
CA PHE A 89 3.80 1.19 14.35
C PHE A 89 2.28 1.34 14.42
N LEU A 90 1.60 1.10 13.30
CA LEU A 90 0.15 1.16 13.24
C LEU A 90 -0.50 0.13 14.17
N ALA A 91 0.00 -1.11 14.17
CA ALA A 91 -0.54 -2.18 15.00
C ALA A 91 -0.44 -1.82 16.49
N ASP A 92 0.69 -1.28 16.91
CA ASP A 92 0.91 -0.94 18.32
C ASP A 92 0.14 0.31 18.76
N THR A 93 -0.17 1.21 17.84
CA THR A 93 -0.81 2.49 18.20
C THR A 93 -2.33 2.47 18.04
N LEU A 94 -2.84 2.02 16.91
CA LEU A 94 -4.26 2.16 16.58
C LEU A 94 -5.02 0.84 16.50
N MET A 95 -4.35 -0.27 16.19
CA MET A 95 -5.03 -1.53 15.93
C MET A 95 -4.86 -2.56 17.04
N LYS A 96 -4.38 -2.12 18.19
CA LYS A 96 -4.24 -2.94 19.40
C LYS A 96 -3.58 -4.29 19.15
N LYS A 97 -2.47 -4.26 18.39
CA LYS A 97 -1.64 -5.44 18.08
C LYS A 97 -2.34 -6.51 17.23
N ASN A 98 -3.31 -6.11 16.41
CA ASN A 98 -3.77 -7.02 15.38
C ASN A 98 -2.67 -7.16 14.33
N THR A 99 -2.00 -8.30 14.35
CA THR A 99 -0.79 -8.54 13.55
C THR A 99 -0.99 -9.51 12.40
N ASN A 100 -2.22 -9.81 12.01
CA ASN A 100 -2.49 -10.70 10.89
C ASN A 100 -2.20 -10.00 9.56
N ILE A 101 -0.92 -9.76 9.31
CA ILE A 101 -0.42 -9.07 8.12
C ILE A 101 0.57 -9.98 7.42
N VAL A 102 0.45 -10.07 6.10
CA VAL A 102 1.40 -10.80 5.25
C VAL A 102 2.11 -9.79 4.37
N ILE A 103 3.43 -9.79 4.41
CA ILE A 103 4.26 -8.93 3.55
C ILE A 103 5.09 -9.82 2.65
N LEU A 104 4.90 -9.66 1.34
CA LEU A 104 5.61 -10.42 0.32
C LEU A 104 6.63 -9.52 -0.36
N ASN A 105 7.83 -10.08 -0.64
CA ASN A 105 8.88 -9.32 -1.31
C ASN A 105 8.76 -9.42 -2.82
N ILE A 106 9.02 -8.30 -3.50
CA ILE A 106 9.20 -8.27 -4.96
C ILE A 106 10.69 -8.34 -5.23
N PHE A 107 11.09 -9.34 -5.99
CA PHE A 107 12.49 -9.52 -6.37
C PHE A 107 12.84 -8.81 -7.67
#